data_20ed777cd329773f12c62fe70a4e55d8
#
_entry.id   20ed777cd329773f12c62fe70a4e55d8
#
_cell.length_a   1.000
_cell.length_b   1.000
_cell.length_c   1.000
_cell.angle_alpha   90.00
_cell.angle_beta   90.00
_cell.angle_gamma   90.00
#
_symmetry.space_group_name_H-M   'P 1'
#
loop_
_entity.id
_entity.type
_entity.pdbx_description
1 polymer ?
#
loop_
_entity_poly.entity_id
_entity_poly.type
_entity_poly.pdbx_seq_one_letter_code
_entity_poly.pdbx_strand_id
1 'polypeptide(L)'
;NAICNFFNLWDPETAYDNACVREKSDELNEGGNVIFCMGNDFAQDNDTIKKIWDNYVVHQTENTNDGICLATGEKTEIARIHRGIKGVPGAQTSGAALVSFNAPAFESYGKEQSYNAPVGKNAEFAYTTALNYLLSNRDKIFQLGDSMVVYWAENGMEEYQKTFSFVMNPHVDNEEQLQRIFDSLKKSRYVDVDNVKMDFEQSFYILCLAPNAARLSVRFFYQNTFGDILKNIKEHYKRLDIVKPLWVEKKLSLIHISEPTRLGM
;
A
#
# COMPACT_ATOMS: atom_id res chain seq x y z
N ASN A 1 -0.05 35.97 -9.79
CA ASN A 1 0.05 34.69 -9.13
C ASN A 1 -0.82 34.73 -7.86
N ALA A 2 -1.95 33.96 -7.87
CA ALA A 2 -2.97 34.09 -6.83
C ALA A 2 -2.43 33.72 -5.42
N ILE A 3 -1.59 32.68 -5.32
CA ILE A 3 -1.00 32.23 -4.05
C ILE A 3 -0.03 33.31 -3.50
N CYS A 4 0.83 33.86 -4.35
CA CYS A 4 1.72 34.93 -3.92
C CYS A 4 0.93 36.20 -3.49
N ASN A 5 -0.13 36.54 -4.21
CA ASN A 5 -1.00 37.66 -3.83
C ASN A 5 -1.72 37.38 -2.51
N PHE A 6 -2.17 36.16 -2.27
CA PHE A 6 -2.75 35.76 -0.99
C PHE A 6 -1.75 36.03 0.17
N PHE A 7 -0.52 35.52 0.07
CA PHE A 7 0.49 35.71 1.12
C PHE A 7 0.93 37.16 1.27
N ASN A 8 0.94 37.96 0.20
CA ASN A 8 1.27 39.40 0.28
C ASN A 8 0.16 40.23 0.95
N LEU A 9 -1.08 39.76 0.89
CA LEU A 9 -2.25 40.42 1.48
C LEU A 9 -2.64 39.81 2.84
N TRP A 10 -2.08 38.65 3.20
CA TRP A 10 -2.36 38.01 4.46
C TRP A 10 -1.64 38.68 5.60
N ASP A 11 -2.40 39.23 6.53
CA ASP A 11 -1.91 39.79 7.78
C ASP A 11 -2.42 38.91 8.95
N PRO A 12 -1.52 38.28 9.70
CA PRO A 12 -1.92 37.46 10.84
C PRO A 12 -2.70 38.20 11.93
N GLU A 13 -2.42 39.51 12.11
CA GLU A 13 -3.05 40.34 13.14
C GLU A 13 -4.52 40.64 12.83
N THR A 14 -4.84 40.80 11.53
CA THR A 14 -6.21 41.07 11.07
C THR A 14 -6.94 39.86 10.50
N ALA A 15 -6.28 38.72 10.41
CA ALA A 15 -6.83 37.49 9.83
C ALA A 15 -8.16 37.05 10.48
N TYR A 16 -8.28 37.24 11.79
CA TYR A 16 -9.48 36.85 12.56
C TYR A 16 -10.66 37.82 12.38
N ASP A 17 -10.47 38.97 11.69
CA ASP A 17 -11.58 39.83 11.29
C ASP A 17 -12.41 39.20 10.17
N ASN A 18 -11.84 38.24 9.43
CA ASN A 18 -12.55 37.44 8.46
C ASN A 18 -13.44 36.41 9.15
N ALA A 19 -14.74 36.43 8.84
CA ALA A 19 -15.73 35.56 9.47
C ALA A 19 -15.38 34.06 9.30
N CYS A 20 -14.90 33.63 8.11
CA CYS A 20 -14.51 32.24 7.84
C CYS A 20 -13.31 31.79 8.65
N VAL A 21 -12.32 32.67 8.88
CA VAL A 21 -11.14 32.37 9.69
C VAL A 21 -11.52 32.29 11.16
N ARG A 22 -12.39 33.19 11.62
CA ARG A 22 -12.89 33.20 13.00
C ARG A 22 -13.68 31.92 13.33
N GLU A 23 -14.52 31.46 12.43
CA GLU A 23 -15.31 30.26 12.61
C GLU A 23 -14.45 28.98 12.74
N LYS A 24 -13.25 29.00 12.15
CA LYS A 24 -12.29 27.87 12.13
C LYS A 24 -11.03 28.15 12.97
N SER A 25 -11.07 29.14 13.85
CA SER A 25 -9.91 29.56 14.65
C SER A 25 -9.31 28.42 15.49
N ASP A 26 -10.16 27.62 16.12
CA ASP A 26 -9.71 26.52 16.97
C ASP A 26 -8.99 25.43 16.18
N GLU A 27 -9.57 25.05 15.03
CA GLU A 27 -8.96 24.06 14.10
C GLU A 27 -7.61 24.58 13.54
N LEU A 28 -7.49 25.86 13.24
CA LEU A 28 -6.27 26.47 12.75
C LEU A 28 -5.18 26.56 13.82
N ASN A 29 -5.57 26.87 15.07
CA ASN A 29 -4.65 26.97 16.21
C ASN A 29 -4.16 25.59 16.69
N GLU A 30 -4.94 24.54 16.50
CA GLU A 30 -4.53 23.15 16.78
C GLU A 30 -3.54 22.60 15.75
N GLY A 31 -3.21 23.36 14.70
CA GLY A 31 -2.20 23.00 13.69
C GLY A 31 -2.73 22.04 12.63
N GLY A 32 -3.96 22.19 12.22
CA GLY A 32 -4.55 21.43 11.12
C GLY A 32 -3.84 21.65 9.77
N ASN A 33 -3.89 20.65 8.89
CA ASN A 33 -3.37 20.80 7.54
C ASN A 33 -4.27 21.74 6.72
N VAL A 34 -3.67 22.74 6.09
CA VAL A 34 -4.36 23.71 5.23
C VAL A 34 -3.95 23.49 3.78
N ILE A 35 -4.92 23.52 2.88
CA ILE A 35 -4.70 23.39 1.44
C ILE A 35 -5.27 24.62 0.72
N PHE A 36 -4.63 25.01 -0.39
CA PHE A 36 -5.12 26.07 -1.24
C PHE A 36 -6.19 25.53 -2.20
N CYS A 37 -7.31 26.24 -2.27
CA CYS A 37 -8.42 25.93 -3.16
C CYS A 37 -8.77 27.19 -3.98
N MET A 38 -9.07 27.01 -5.25
CA MET A 38 -9.57 28.07 -6.13
C MET A 38 -10.85 27.59 -6.80
N GLY A 39 -11.99 28.04 -6.26
CA GLY A 39 -13.28 27.45 -6.61
C GLY A 39 -13.39 26.02 -6.07
N ASN A 40 -13.56 25.05 -6.97
CA ASN A 40 -13.60 23.61 -6.63
C ASN A 40 -12.27 22.89 -6.91
N ASP A 41 -11.25 23.61 -7.41
CA ASP A 41 -9.97 23.02 -7.79
C ASP A 41 -8.96 23.17 -6.65
N PHE A 42 -8.43 22.08 -6.18
CA PHE A 42 -7.37 22.08 -5.19
C PHE A 42 -6.00 22.23 -5.84
N ALA A 43 -5.13 23.05 -5.22
CA ALA A 43 -3.80 23.33 -5.76
C ALA A 43 -2.94 22.07 -5.93
N GLN A 44 -3.05 21.10 -5.01
CA GLN A 44 -2.31 19.85 -5.07
C GLN A 44 -2.76 18.91 -6.21
N ASP A 45 -3.94 19.13 -6.80
CA ASP A 45 -4.44 18.32 -7.93
C ASP A 45 -4.04 18.88 -9.29
N ASN A 46 -3.51 20.12 -9.32
CA ASN A 46 -3.07 20.77 -10.53
C ASN A 46 -1.73 20.23 -11.03
N ASP A 47 -1.72 19.63 -12.23
CA ASP A 47 -0.52 19.00 -12.82
C ASP A 47 0.65 19.97 -13.03
N THR A 48 0.38 21.24 -13.27
CA THR A 48 1.43 22.25 -13.42
C THR A 48 2.10 22.54 -12.08
N ILE A 49 1.32 22.63 -11.01
CA ILE A 49 1.84 22.84 -9.65
C ILE A 49 2.63 21.61 -9.21
N LYS A 50 2.14 20.39 -9.47
CA LYS A 50 2.87 19.15 -9.20
C LYS A 50 4.23 19.14 -9.89
N LYS A 51 4.28 19.42 -11.19
CA LYS A 51 5.54 19.47 -11.97
C LYS A 51 6.52 20.53 -11.45
N ILE A 52 6.02 21.71 -11.07
CA ILE A 52 6.86 22.77 -10.50
C ILE A 52 7.41 22.35 -9.14
N TRP A 53 6.57 21.72 -8.31
CA TRP A 53 6.97 21.21 -7.00
C TRP A 53 8.02 20.10 -7.13
N ASP A 54 7.83 19.15 -8.00
CA ASP A 54 8.78 18.06 -8.26
C ASP A 54 10.14 18.61 -8.71
N ASN A 55 10.13 19.58 -9.64
CA ASN A 55 11.36 20.26 -10.08
C ASN A 55 12.02 21.03 -8.94
N TYR A 56 11.24 21.73 -8.11
CA TYR A 56 11.76 22.50 -6.98
C TYR A 56 12.43 21.56 -5.96
N VAL A 57 11.79 20.46 -5.59
CA VAL A 57 12.33 19.49 -4.65
C VAL A 57 13.63 18.86 -5.18
N VAL A 58 13.67 18.53 -6.49
CA VAL A 58 14.88 17.99 -7.12
C VAL A 58 16.04 19.00 -7.10
N HIS A 59 15.78 20.30 -7.26
CA HIS A 59 16.84 21.34 -7.32
C HIS A 59 17.22 21.93 -5.96
N GLN A 60 16.47 21.72 -4.88
CA GLN A 60 16.82 22.19 -3.55
C GLN A 60 17.92 21.37 -2.86
N THR A 61 18.34 20.27 -3.44
CA THR A 61 19.33 19.38 -2.87
C THR A 61 20.74 19.80 -3.27
N GLU A 62 21.26 20.85 -2.66
CA GLU A 62 22.68 21.26 -2.76
C GLU A 62 23.63 20.42 -1.87
N ASN A 63 23.21 19.30 -1.30
CA ASN A 63 24.05 18.54 -0.38
C ASN A 63 24.18 17.06 -0.73
N THR A 64 25.25 16.69 -1.32
CA THR A 64 26.49 16.04 -0.83
C THR A 64 26.51 14.51 -0.77
N ASN A 65 25.42 13.76 -0.79
CA ASN A 65 25.46 12.31 -0.82
C ASN A 65 24.70 11.77 -2.03
N ASP A 66 25.09 12.24 -3.21
CA ASP A 66 24.61 11.70 -4.47
C ASP A 66 25.16 10.30 -4.67
N GLY A 67 24.28 9.41 -5.06
CA GLY A 67 24.62 8.02 -5.37
C GLY A 67 23.71 7.46 -6.43
N ILE A 68 24.01 6.25 -6.87
CA ILE A 68 23.12 5.52 -7.76
C ILE A 68 22.05 4.84 -6.91
N CYS A 69 20.79 5.18 -7.15
CA CYS A 69 19.65 4.56 -6.49
C CYS A 69 19.51 3.10 -6.92
N LEU A 70 19.52 2.17 -5.97
CA LEU A 70 19.33 0.74 -6.27
C LEU A 70 17.96 0.39 -6.85
N ALA A 71 16.95 1.22 -6.59
CA ALA A 71 15.59 0.98 -7.08
C ALA A 71 15.36 1.50 -8.51
N THR A 72 15.96 2.66 -8.87
CA THR A 72 15.71 3.32 -10.16
C THR A 72 16.90 3.26 -11.12
N GLY A 73 18.11 3.01 -10.61
CA GLY A 73 19.35 3.09 -11.39
C GLY A 73 19.82 4.52 -11.70
N GLU A 74 19.11 5.53 -11.22
CA GLU A 74 19.42 6.93 -11.49
C GLU A 74 20.36 7.51 -10.44
N LYS A 75 21.17 8.50 -10.85
CA LYS A 75 21.97 9.28 -9.92
C LYS A 75 21.08 10.31 -9.23
N THR A 76 20.97 10.21 -7.90
CA THR A 76 20.10 11.05 -7.09
C THR A 76 20.63 11.14 -5.66
N GLU A 77 20.10 12.07 -4.88
CA GLU A 77 20.37 12.17 -3.45
C GLU A 77 19.81 10.94 -2.73
N ILE A 78 20.67 10.28 -1.95
CA ILE A 78 20.34 9.06 -1.22
C ILE A 78 19.69 9.39 0.13
N ALA A 79 18.60 8.68 0.42
CA ALA A 79 17.92 8.79 1.71
C ALA A 79 18.80 8.17 2.83
N ARG A 80 19.20 8.98 3.80
CA ARG A 80 19.97 8.50 4.95
C ARG A 80 19.17 7.61 5.89
N ILE A 81 17.89 7.96 6.08
CA ILE A 81 16.94 7.24 6.94
C ILE A 81 15.65 7.06 6.15
N HIS A 82 15.11 5.86 6.17
CA HIS A 82 13.83 5.58 5.54
C HIS A 82 12.69 5.75 6.53
N ARG A 83 11.55 6.24 6.04
CA ARG A 83 10.35 6.44 6.85
C ARG A 83 9.78 5.11 7.31
N GLY A 84 9.16 5.14 8.50
CA GLY A 84 8.50 3.97 9.07
C GLY A 84 7.23 3.60 8.33
N ILE A 85 7.03 2.29 8.15
CA ILE A 85 5.82 1.69 7.61
C ILE A 85 4.96 1.27 8.80
N LYS A 86 3.68 1.67 8.79
CA LYS A 86 2.71 1.44 9.86
C LYS A 86 1.71 0.34 9.44
N GLY A 87 0.95 -0.19 10.40
CA GLY A 87 -0.16 -1.09 10.10
C GLY A 87 0.21 -2.57 10.02
N VAL A 88 1.47 -2.95 10.30
CA VAL A 88 1.87 -4.36 10.43
C VAL A 88 1.72 -4.78 11.90
N PRO A 89 0.87 -5.77 12.23
CA PRO A 89 0.67 -6.24 13.59
C PRO A 89 1.97 -6.72 14.23
N GLY A 90 2.18 -6.38 15.52
CA GLY A 90 3.40 -6.76 16.23
C GLY A 90 4.65 -5.94 15.89
N ALA A 91 4.59 -5.06 14.90
CA ALA A 91 5.64 -4.09 14.62
C ALA A 91 5.48 -2.82 15.50
N GLN A 92 6.50 -1.97 15.50
CA GLN A 92 6.47 -0.71 16.23
C GLN A 92 5.33 0.20 15.73
N THR A 93 4.49 0.70 16.62
CA THR A 93 3.29 1.50 16.31
C THR A 93 3.60 2.82 15.63
N SER A 94 4.74 3.46 15.96
CA SER A 94 5.23 4.68 15.29
C SER A 94 5.68 4.43 13.84
N GLY A 95 5.84 3.17 13.46
CA GLY A 95 6.30 2.70 12.15
C GLY A 95 7.60 1.91 12.26
N ALA A 96 7.71 0.84 11.50
CA ALA A 96 8.89 0.00 11.40
C ALA A 96 9.56 0.18 10.04
N ALA A 97 10.89 0.24 10.01
CA ALA A 97 11.63 0.48 8.78
C ALA A 97 11.80 -0.81 7.97
N LEU A 98 11.61 -0.72 6.64
CA LEU A 98 11.93 -1.82 5.73
C LEU A 98 13.44 -1.88 5.47
N VAL A 99 14.09 -0.73 5.31
CA VAL A 99 15.54 -0.59 5.14
C VAL A 99 16.08 0.22 6.32
N SER A 100 16.96 -0.39 7.12
CA SER A 100 17.51 0.27 8.32
C SER A 100 18.84 -0.36 8.73
N PHE A 101 19.83 0.49 8.97
CA PHE A 101 21.17 0.15 9.46
C PHE A 101 21.43 1.00 10.70
N ASN A 102 20.91 0.58 11.83
CA ASN A 102 20.90 1.37 13.07
C ASN A 102 21.98 0.95 14.09
N ALA A 103 22.93 0.14 13.68
CA ALA A 103 24.07 -0.26 14.50
C ALA A 103 25.34 -0.39 13.66
N PRO A 104 26.51 -0.08 14.21
CA PRO A 104 27.80 -0.18 13.50
C PRO A 104 28.08 -1.57 12.90
N ALA A 105 27.55 -2.62 13.54
CA ALA A 105 27.66 -4.00 13.05
C ALA A 105 26.98 -4.24 11.69
N PHE A 106 26.08 -3.36 11.26
CA PHE A 106 25.39 -3.43 9.96
C PHE A 106 26.02 -2.55 8.88
N GLU A 107 27.02 -1.75 9.27
CA GLU A 107 27.71 -0.83 8.38
C GLU A 107 28.92 -1.48 7.72
N SER A 108 29.19 -1.12 6.48
CA SER A 108 30.27 -1.67 5.69
C SER A 108 30.94 -0.59 4.83
N TYR A 109 32.24 -0.75 4.54
CA TYR A 109 32.99 0.14 3.66
C TYR A 109 32.94 1.62 4.06
N GLY A 110 32.83 1.90 5.38
CA GLY A 110 32.74 3.28 5.89
C GLY A 110 31.45 4.01 5.56
N LYS A 111 30.42 3.27 5.14
CA LYS A 111 29.09 3.84 4.87
C LYS A 111 28.23 3.74 6.12
N GLU A 112 27.64 4.85 6.50
CA GLU A 112 26.73 4.95 7.62
C GLU A 112 25.28 4.73 7.19
N GLN A 113 24.48 4.15 8.07
CA GLN A 113 23.04 4.00 7.93
C GLN A 113 22.60 3.48 6.53
N SER A 114 21.54 4.03 5.96
CA SER A 114 20.99 3.56 4.68
C SER A 114 21.87 3.82 3.45
N TYR A 115 23.01 4.50 3.61
CA TYR A 115 24.03 4.55 2.55
C TYR A 115 24.64 3.19 2.23
N ASN A 116 24.48 2.19 3.12
CA ASN A 116 24.82 0.79 2.87
C ASN A 116 23.90 0.12 1.83
N ALA A 117 22.66 0.59 1.68
CA ALA A 117 21.71 0.18 0.65
C ALA A 117 21.11 1.44 0.01
N PRO A 118 21.84 2.11 -0.91
CA PRO A 118 21.48 3.43 -1.38
C PRO A 118 20.17 3.43 -2.17
N VAL A 119 19.16 4.08 -1.63
CA VAL A 119 17.87 4.35 -2.28
C VAL A 119 17.66 5.86 -2.29
N GLY A 120 17.30 6.39 -3.46
CA GLY A 120 17.05 7.82 -3.64
C GLY A 120 15.87 8.31 -2.80
N LYS A 121 15.90 9.57 -2.36
CA LYS A 121 14.84 10.16 -1.54
C LYS A 121 13.45 10.04 -2.17
N ASN A 122 13.34 10.23 -3.48
CA ASN A 122 12.07 10.10 -4.19
C ASN A 122 11.55 8.65 -4.20
N ALA A 123 12.43 7.68 -4.43
CA ALA A 123 12.08 6.26 -4.39
C ALA A 123 11.72 5.81 -2.97
N GLU A 124 12.44 6.30 -1.96
CA GLU A 124 12.12 6.06 -0.54
C GLU A 124 10.74 6.61 -0.20
N PHE A 125 10.46 7.84 -0.55
CA PHE A 125 9.15 8.46 -0.34
C PHE A 125 8.03 7.70 -1.05
N ALA A 126 8.25 7.32 -2.29
CA ALA A 126 7.25 6.62 -3.10
C ALA A 126 6.85 5.28 -2.49
N TYR A 127 7.83 4.40 -2.18
CA TYR A 127 7.50 3.07 -1.66
C TYR A 127 6.94 3.12 -0.22
N THR A 128 7.44 4.01 0.64
CA THR A 128 6.95 4.13 2.01
C THR A 128 5.53 4.68 2.05
N THR A 129 5.23 5.66 1.19
CA THR A 129 3.88 6.22 1.05
C THR A 129 2.91 5.19 0.48
N ALA A 130 3.31 4.48 -0.59
CA ALA A 130 2.48 3.44 -1.20
C ALA A 130 2.16 2.31 -0.21
N LEU A 131 3.14 1.81 0.53
CA LEU A 131 2.92 0.76 1.53
C LEU A 131 2.05 1.23 2.68
N ASN A 132 2.26 2.45 3.19
CA ASN A 132 1.40 3.01 4.23
C ASN A 132 -0.05 3.18 3.75
N TYR A 133 -0.25 3.62 2.50
CA TYR A 133 -1.57 3.71 1.90
C TYR A 133 -2.23 2.33 1.74
N LEU A 134 -1.52 1.34 1.21
CA LEU A 134 -2.05 -0.02 1.04
C LEU A 134 -2.40 -0.66 2.39
N LEU A 135 -1.53 -0.52 3.39
CA LEU A 135 -1.73 -1.07 4.75
C LEU A 135 -2.86 -0.37 5.53
N SER A 136 -3.22 0.86 5.18
CA SER A 136 -4.35 1.55 5.78
C SER A 136 -5.72 1.09 5.27
N ASN A 137 -5.75 0.38 4.13
CA ASN A 137 -6.98 -0.05 3.47
C ASN A 137 -7.21 -1.55 3.68
N ARG A 138 -8.30 -1.89 4.39
CA ARG A 138 -8.64 -3.28 4.72
C ARG A 138 -8.92 -4.16 3.50
N ASP A 139 -9.35 -3.58 2.39
CA ASP A 139 -9.63 -4.31 1.14
C ASP A 139 -8.37 -4.70 0.36
N LYS A 140 -7.21 -4.21 0.78
CA LYS A 140 -5.91 -4.40 0.11
C LYS A 140 -4.93 -5.23 0.95
N ILE A 141 -5.39 -5.77 2.07
CA ILE A 141 -4.58 -6.53 3.02
C ILE A 141 -5.35 -7.73 3.59
N PHE A 142 -4.61 -8.76 3.97
CA PHE A 142 -5.12 -9.76 4.91
C PHE A 142 -4.00 -10.21 5.86
N GLN A 143 -4.39 -10.65 7.04
CA GLN A 143 -3.44 -11.15 8.04
C GLN A 143 -3.20 -12.64 7.86
N LEU A 144 -1.93 -13.02 7.78
CA LEU A 144 -1.48 -14.41 7.70
C LEU A 144 -0.60 -14.73 8.91
N GLY A 145 -1.20 -15.27 9.96
CA GLY A 145 -0.52 -15.49 11.21
C GLY A 145 -0.05 -14.19 11.86
N ASP A 146 1.26 -14.04 12.04
CA ASP A 146 1.94 -12.83 12.54
C ASP A 146 2.24 -11.80 11.43
N SER A 147 2.02 -12.17 10.18
CA SER A 147 2.42 -11.40 9.03
C SER A 147 1.23 -10.69 8.37
N MET A 148 1.51 -9.60 7.68
CA MET A 148 0.53 -8.85 6.90
C MET A 148 0.81 -9.03 5.41
N VAL A 149 -0.18 -9.45 4.66
CA VAL A 149 -0.12 -9.58 3.21
C VAL A 149 -0.80 -8.38 2.57
N VAL A 150 -0.08 -7.71 1.70
CA VAL A 150 -0.52 -6.56 0.91
C VAL A 150 -0.57 -6.98 -0.54
N TYR A 151 -1.58 -6.54 -1.28
CA TYR A 151 -1.73 -6.90 -2.69
C TYR A 151 -2.31 -5.76 -3.52
N TRP A 152 -1.90 -5.71 -4.81
CA TRP A 152 -2.35 -4.68 -5.74
C TRP A 152 -2.23 -5.13 -7.19
N ALA A 153 -3.02 -4.52 -8.06
CA ALA A 153 -2.89 -4.62 -9.51
C ALA A 153 -2.02 -3.48 -10.05
N GLU A 154 -1.24 -3.73 -11.09
CA GLU A 154 -0.37 -2.73 -11.71
C GLU A 154 -1.13 -1.51 -12.22
N ASN A 155 -2.33 -1.71 -12.75
CA ASN A 155 -3.18 -0.63 -13.26
C ASN A 155 -3.89 0.19 -12.16
N GLY A 156 -3.73 -0.19 -10.88
CA GLY A 156 -4.33 0.50 -9.74
C GLY A 156 -5.84 0.30 -9.56
N MET A 157 -6.51 -0.50 -10.40
CA MET A 157 -7.96 -0.75 -10.29
C MET A 157 -8.27 -1.57 -9.04
N GLU A 158 -9.16 -1.06 -8.20
CA GLU A 158 -9.51 -1.67 -6.91
C GLU A 158 -10.33 -2.96 -7.03
N GLU A 159 -10.98 -3.17 -8.16
CA GLU A 159 -11.78 -4.35 -8.45
C GLU A 159 -10.95 -5.64 -8.39
N TYR A 160 -9.68 -5.59 -8.80
CA TYR A 160 -8.76 -6.72 -8.68
C TYR A 160 -8.48 -7.07 -7.21
N GLN A 161 -8.26 -6.07 -6.36
CA GLN A 161 -8.03 -6.29 -4.94
C GLN A 161 -9.29 -6.83 -4.25
N LYS A 162 -10.46 -6.27 -4.55
CA LYS A 162 -11.75 -6.74 -4.01
C LYS A 162 -12.02 -8.18 -4.42
N THR A 163 -11.80 -8.52 -5.69
CA THR A 163 -11.97 -9.89 -6.18
C THR A 163 -10.97 -10.85 -5.55
N PHE A 164 -9.71 -10.44 -5.41
CA PHE A 164 -8.70 -11.26 -4.74
C PHE A 164 -9.06 -11.50 -3.26
N SER A 165 -9.44 -10.44 -2.52
CA SER A 165 -9.90 -10.54 -1.13
C SER A 165 -11.10 -11.49 -1.00
N PHE A 166 -12.07 -11.36 -1.90
CA PHE A 166 -13.23 -12.24 -1.97
C PHE A 166 -12.86 -13.70 -2.21
N VAL A 167 -11.94 -13.96 -3.15
CA VAL A 167 -11.48 -15.33 -3.46
C VAL A 167 -10.66 -15.93 -2.32
N MET A 168 -9.89 -15.11 -1.58
CA MET A 168 -9.10 -15.56 -0.44
C MET A 168 -9.96 -15.84 0.81
N ASN A 169 -11.09 -15.14 0.98
CA ASN A 169 -12.01 -15.30 2.11
C ASN A 169 -13.45 -15.54 1.63
N PRO A 170 -13.75 -16.67 1.00
CA PRO A 170 -15.08 -16.96 0.50
C PRO A 170 -16.05 -17.17 1.67
N HIS A 171 -17.12 -16.39 1.73
CA HIS A 171 -18.25 -16.67 2.61
C HIS A 171 -19.12 -17.77 2.04
N VAL A 172 -19.78 -18.54 2.91
CA VAL A 172 -20.63 -19.69 2.53
C VAL A 172 -21.72 -19.30 1.52
N ASP A 173 -22.26 -18.08 1.64
CA ASP A 173 -23.34 -17.58 0.79
C ASP A 173 -22.88 -17.17 -0.64
N ASN A 174 -21.58 -17.18 -0.90
CA ASN A 174 -21.00 -16.66 -2.13
C ASN A 174 -20.37 -17.77 -3.03
N GLU A 175 -20.67 -19.02 -2.77
CA GLU A 175 -20.10 -20.18 -3.51
C GLU A 175 -20.39 -20.10 -5.02
N GLU A 176 -21.61 -19.64 -5.40
CA GLU A 176 -21.98 -19.49 -6.81
C GLU A 176 -21.16 -18.40 -7.52
N GLN A 177 -20.92 -17.27 -6.86
CA GLN A 177 -20.12 -16.18 -7.44
C GLN A 177 -18.66 -16.61 -7.61
N LEU A 178 -18.10 -17.30 -6.61
CA LEU A 178 -16.77 -17.88 -6.69
C LEU A 178 -16.64 -18.86 -7.86
N GLN A 179 -17.64 -19.74 -8.03
CA GLN A 179 -17.66 -20.69 -9.13
C GLN A 179 -17.73 -19.99 -10.50
N ARG A 180 -18.53 -18.93 -10.64
CA ARG A 180 -18.61 -18.11 -11.88
C ARG A 180 -17.25 -17.49 -12.23
N ILE A 181 -16.53 -16.92 -11.25
CA ILE A 181 -15.18 -16.38 -11.45
C ILE A 181 -14.25 -17.49 -11.96
N PHE A 182 -14.25 -18.65 -11.30
CA PHE A 182 -13.39 -19.77 -11.69
C PHE A 182 -13.76 -20.41 -13.04
N ASP A 183 -15.00 -20.39 -13.45
CA ASP A 183 -15.42 -20.89 -14.74
C ASP A 183 -15.07 -19.92 -15.87
N SER A 184 -15.08 -18.62 -15.60
CA SER A 184 -14.63 -17.60 -16.54
C SER A 184 -13.14 -17.74 -16.89
N LEU A 185 -12.30 -18.17 -15.94
CA LEU A 185 -10.88 -18.45 -16.19
C LEU A 185 -10.63 -19.50 -17.29
N LYS A 186 -11.58 -20.41 -17.52
CA LYS A 186 -11.45 -21.46 -18.53
C LYS A 186 -11.94 -21.02 -19.91
N LYS A 187 -12.86 -20.06 -19.97
CA LYS A 187 -13.63 -19.73 -21.17
C LYS A 187 -13.24 -18.41 -21.81
N SER A 188 -12.65 -17.48 -21.05
CA SER A 188 -12.45 -16.11 -21.49
C SER A 188 -11.14 -15.53 -20.93
N ARG A 189 -10.58 -14.54 -21.64
CA ARG A 189 -9.52 -13.67 -21.16
C ARG A 189 -10.02 -12.68 -20.11
N TYR A 190 -11.30 -12.44 -20.06
CA TYR A 190 -11.93 -11.44 -19.21
C TYR A 190 -12.98 -12.07 -18.30
N VAL A 191 -13.13 -11.51 -17.11
CA VAL A 191 -14.27 -11.77 -16.23
C VAL A 191 -15.02 -10.47 -15.98
N ASP A 192 -16.34 -10.57 -15.94
CA ASP A 192 -17.21 -9.46 -15.57
C ASP A 192 -17.59 -9.64 -14.10
N VAL A 193 -17.12 -8.74 -13.24
CA VAL A 193 -17.44 -8.72 -11.82
C VAL A 193 -17.99 -7.32 -11.52
N ASP A 194 -19.22 -7.25 -11.01
CA ASP A 194 -19.91 -6.00 -10.67
C ASP A 194 -19.95 -4.97 -11.82
N ASN A 195 -20.17 -5.44 -13.06
CA ASN A 195 -20.17 -4.66 -14.31
C ASN A 195 -18.81 -4.08 -14.70
N VAL A 196 -17.71 -4.56 -14.10
CA VAL A 196 -16.35 -4.19 -14.49
C VAL A 196 -15.68 -5.36 -15.19
N LYS A 197 -15.21 -5.11 -16.41
CA LYS A 197 -14.46 -6.08 -17.20
C LYS A 197 -13.01 -6.11 -16.77
N MET A 198 -12.59 -7.18 -16.11
CA MET A 198 -11.21 -7.37 -15.65
C MET A 198 -10.44 -8.27 -16.63
N ASP A 199 -9.22 -7.85 -16.99
CA ASP A 199 -8.30 -8.64 -17.80
C ASP A 199 -7.50 -9.61 -16.92
N PHE A 200 -7.53 -10.89 -17.22
CA PHE A 200 -6.77 -11.91 -16.50
C PHE A 200 -5.26 -11.82 -16.74
N GLU A 201 -4.83 -11.18 -17.82
CA GLU A 201 -3.40 -10.94 -18.13
C GLU A 201 -2.81 -9.75 -17.34
N GLN A 202 -3.64 -9.02 -16.56
CA GLN A 202 -3.18 -7.91 -15.74
C GLN A 202 -2.17 -8.39 -14.70
N SER A 203 -1.02 -7.72 -14.62
CA SER A 203 -0.01 -7.96 -13.58
C SER A 203 -0.58 -7.68 -12.19
N PHE A 204 -0.40 -8.63 -11.29
CA PHE A 204 -0.84 -8.55 -9.91
C PHE A 204 0.29 -8.93 -8.96
N TYR A 205 0.39 -8.20 -7.88
CA TYR A 205 1.51 -8.28 -6.93
C TYR A 205 0.99 -8.64 -5.54
N ILE A 206 1.74 -9.48 -4.84
CA ILE A 206 1.46 -9.89 -3.46
C ILE A 206 2.76 -9.78 -2.67
N LEU A 207 2.73 -9.00 -1.59
CA LEU A 207 3.86 -8.78 -0.70
C LEU A 207 3.49 -9.16 0.74
N CYS A 208 4.26 -10.04 1.35
CA CYS A 208 4.08 -10.42 2.74
C CYS A 208 5.16 -9.79 3.62
N LEU A 209 4.70 -9.03 4.60
CA LEU A 209 5.52 -8.32 5.58
C LEU A 209 5.33 -8.91 6.97
N ALA A 210 6.41 -9.22 7.66
CA ALA A 210 6.37 -9.69 9.04
C ALA A 210 7.08 -8.70 9.96
N PRO A 211 6.63 -8.57 11.21
CA PRO A 211 7.29 -7.74 12.21
C PRO A 211 8.64 -8.34 12.60
N ASN A 212 9.62 -7.48 12.79
CA ASN A 212 10.94 -7.82 13.32
C ASN A 212 11.44 -6.69 14.22
N ALA A 213 10.86 -6.56 15.40
CA ALA A 213 11.07 -5.46 16.33
C ALA A 213 10.80 -4.09 15.66
N ALA A 214 11.81 -3.21 15.58
CA ALA A 214 11.71 -1.91 14.93
C ALA A 214 11.83 -1.96 13.38
N ARG A 215 11.90 -3.15 12.79
CA ARG A 215 12.04 -3.38 11.36
C ARG A 215 10.93 -4.26 10.83
N LEU A 216 10.81 -4.30 9.50
CA LEU A 216 9.98 -5.25 8.78
C LEU A 216 10.88 -6.21 8.00
N SER A 217 10.47 -7.47 7.93
CA SER A 217 11.06 -8.45 7.03
C SER A 217 10.08 -8.82 5.93
N VAL A 218 10.57 -8.89 4.70
CA VAL A 218 9.82 -9.44 3.57
C VAL A 218 9.87 -10.96 3.68
N ARG A 219 8.72 -11.59 3.88
CA ARG A 219 8.60 -13.06 3.92
C ARG A 219 8.59 -13.63 2.52
N PHE A 220 7.80 -13.02 1.65
CA PHE A 220 7.79 -13.33 0.22
C PHE A 220 7.27 -12.13 -0.58
N PHE A 221 7.65 -12.11 -1.85
CA PHE A 221 7.10 -11.24 -2.86
C PHE A 221 6.74 -12.10 -4.06
N TYR A 222 5.51 -12.00 -4.53
CA TYR A 222 5.00 -12.77 -5.63
C TYR A 222 4.38 -11.86 -6.68
N GLN A 223 4.76 -12.07 -7.92
CA GLN A 223 4.25 -11.34 -9.08
C GLN A 223 3.81 -12.36 -10.13
N ASN A 224 2.60 -12.22 -10.64
CA ASN A 224 2.11 -13.01 -11.76
C ASN A 224 0.92 -12.30 -12.41
N THR A 225 0.36 -12.89 -13.48
CA THR A 225 -0.92 -12.45 -14.00
C THR A 225 -2.04 -12.76 -13.00
N PHE A 226 -3.05 -11.91 -12.95
CA PHE A 226 -4.19 -12.09 -12.06
C PHE A 226 -4.90 -13.44 -12.31
N GLY A 227 -5.01 -13.84 -13.59
CA GLY A 227 -5.61 -15.12 -13.96
C GLY A 227 -4.84 -16.32 -13.44
N ASP A 228 -3.51 -16.31 -13.48
CA ASP A 228 -2.69 -17.40 -12.97
C ASP A 228 -2.73 -17.49 -11.45
N ILE A 229 -2.79 -16.36 -10.77
CA ILE A 229 -2.99 -16.33 -9.31
C ILE A 229 -4.32 -16.99 -8.95
N LEU A 230 -5.41 -16.61 -9.61
CA LEU A 230 -6.73 -17.24 -9.38
C LEU A 230 -6.75 -18.73 -9.71
N LYS A 231 -6.06 -19.16 -10.78
CA LYS A 231 -5.91 -20.61 -11.11
C LYS A 231 -5.20 -21.36 -9.99
N ASN A 232 -4.12 -20.80 -9.45
CA ASN A 232 -3.37 -21.40 -8.36
C ASN A 232 -4.22 -21.50 -7.08
N ILE A 233 -5.00 -20.48 -6.75
CA ILE A 233 -5.93 -20.52 -5.61
C ILE A 233 -7.01 -21.59 -5.83
N LYS A 234 -7.61 -21.65 -7.04
CA LYS A 234 -8.58 -22.68 -7.38
C LYS A 234 -8.02 -24.09 -7.22
N GLU A 235 -6.81 -24.33 -7.72
CA GLU A 235 -6.16 -25.62 -7.60
C GLU A 235 -5.82 -25.97 -6.13
N HIS A 236 -5.46 -24.95 -5.33
CA HIS A 236 -5.28 -25.13 -3.89
C HIS A 236 -6.57 -25.56 -3.21
N TYR A 237 -7.68 -24.90 -3.46
CA TYR A 237 -8.99 -25.30 -2.92
C TYR A 237 -9.40 -26.70 -3.34
N LYS A 238 -9.15 -27.07 -4.60
CA LYS A 238 -9.42 -28.41 -5.10
C LYS A 238 -8.60 -29.48 -4.39
N ARG A 239 -7.34 -29.19 -4.04
CA ARG A 239 -6.46 -30.09 -3.27
C ARG A 239 -6.88 -30.23 -1.81
N LEU A 240 -7.51 -29.20 -1.26
CA LEU A 240 -8.07 -29.21 0.10
C LEU A 240 -9.46 -29.84 0.17
N ASP A 241 -10.07 -30.19 -0.97
CA ASP A 241 -11.38 -30.84 -1.00
C ASP A 241 -11.27 -32.28 -0.47
N ILE A 242 -11.81 -32.46 0.73
CA ILE A 242 -11.78 -33.75 1.44
C ILE A 242 -13.06 -34.52 1.10
N VAL A 243 -12.90 -35.75 0.62
CA VAL A 243 -14.02 -36.67 0.41
C VAL A 243 -14.74 -36.90 1.73
N LYS A 244 -16.01 -36.52 1.79
CA LYS A 244 -16.83 -36.65 3.00
C LYS A 244 -17.32 -38.08 3.17
N PRO A 245 -17.41 -38.60 4.39
CA PRO A 245 -18.16 -39.79 4.68
C PRO A 245 -19.63 -39.63 4.28
N LEU A 246 -20.26 -40.66 3.76
CA LEU A 246 -21.64 -40.68 3.26
C LEU A 246 -22.71 -40.22 4.27
N TRP A 247 -22.38 -40.25 5.56
CA TRP A 247 -23.30 -39.86 6.66
C TRP A 247 -23.19 -38.38 7.08
N VAL A 248 -22.32 -37.58 6.45
CA VAL A 248 -22.19 -36.15 6.75
C VAL A 248 -23.00 -35.33 5.76
N GLU A 249 -24.20 -34.92 6.15
CA GLU A 249 -25.11 -34.14 5.30
C GLU A 249 -24.66 -32.70 5.07
N LYS A 250 -23.91 -32.09 5.98
CA LYS A 250 -23.43 -30.70 5.84
C LYS A 250 -22.15 -30.63 5.05
N LYS A 251 -22.13 -29.82 3.98
CA LYS A 251 -20.88 -29.43 3.31
C LYS A 251 -19.97 -28.74 4.33
N LEU A 252 -18.80 -29.32 4.58
CA LEU A 252 -17.74 -28.61 5.30
C LEU A 252 -17.35 -27.42 4.43
N SER A 253 -17.54 -26.23 4.92
CA SER A 253 -17.14 -25.03 4.21
C SER A 253 -15.61 -25.03 4.07
N LEU A 254 -15.09 -24.62 2.92
CA LEU A 254 -13.67 -24.43 2.66
C LEU A 254 -13.01 -23.51 3.71
N ILE A 255 -13.79 -22.62 4.33
CA ILE A 255 -13.38 -21.74 5.43
C ILE A 255 -12.91 -22.52 6.66
N HIS A 256 -13.55 -23.65 6.98
CA HIS A 256 -13.17 -24.47 8.15
C HIS A 256 -11.88 -25.26 7.96
N ILE A 257 -11.42 -25.40 6.71
CA ILE A 257 -10.17 -26.10 6.38
C ILE A 257 -8.99 -25.14 6.37
N SER A 258 -9.22 -23.86 6.06
CA SER A 258 -8.18 -22.83 5.98
C SER A 258 -7.92 -22.08 7.29
N GLU A 259 -8.83 -22.14 8.28
CA GLU A 259 -8.56 -21.59 9.60
C GLU A 259 -7.60 -22.51 10.37
N PRO A 260 -6.42 -22.01 10.78
CA PRO A 260 -5.62 -22.74 11.75
C PRO A 260 -6.46 -22.89 13.00
N THR A 261 -6.75 -24.14 13.40
CA THR A 261 -7.41 -24.45 14.65
C THR A 261 -6.68 -23.69 15.76
N ARG A 262 -7.28 -22.63 16.28
CA ARG A 262 -6.92 -22.09 17.59
C ARG A 262 -7.28 -23.18 18.58
N LEU A 263 -6.34 -24.07 18.85
CA LEU A 263 -6.37 -24.87 20.07
C LEU A 263 -6.35 -23.86 21.21
N GLY A 264 -7.53 -23.63 21.80
CA GLY A 264 -7.64 -22.88 23.02
C GLY A 264 -6.80 -23.60 24.09
N MET A 265 -5.82 -22.92 24.57
CA MET A 265 -5.30 -23.14 25.90
C MET A 265 -5.77 -22.02 26.78
#